data_c6892029d9d08b478fa0de1a6ca3b502
#
_entry.id   c6892029d9d08b478fa0de1a6ca3b502
#
_cell.length_a   1.000
_cell.length_b   1.000
_cell.length_c   1.000
_cell.angle_alpha   90.00
_cell.angle_beta   90.00
_cell.angle_gamma   90.00
#
_symmetry.space_group_name_H-M   'P 1'
#
loop_
_entity.id
_entity.type
_entity.pdbx_description
1 polymer ?
#
loop_
_entity_poly.entity_id
_entity_poly.type
_entity_poly.pdbx_seq_one_letter_code
_entity_poly.pdbx_strand_id
1 'polypeptide(L)'
;SARRFLSRAGIQRPIDSLRFAELNEHSTPEAVAELLTPVLAGTDAGVISEAGLPGVADPGADLAALAHLRGVEVVPLVGPSSILLALMASGLNGQSFAFNGYLPVKQPERGRAIRHFEKRAQTERQSQIFIETPYRNLKLFEDFLKECNGNTLLTVAADILQPDQLIRTAQIRDWKAKTPDIHK
;
A
#
# COMPACT_ATOMS: atom_id res chain seq x y z
N SER A 1 0.55 17.78 2.51
CA SER A 1 1.95 17.90 2.07
C SER A 1 2.91 17.67 3.24
N ALA A 2 4.12 17.20 2.97
CA ALA A 2 5.18 16.94 3.94
C ALA A 2 5.45 18.17 4.86
N ARG A 3 5.52 19.38 4.30
CA ARG A 3 5.70 20.62 5.08
C ARG A 3 4.65 20.80 6.18
N ARG A 4 3.37 20.60 5.86
CA ARG A 4 2.27 20.73 6.84
C ARG A 4 2.36 19.66 7.92
N PHE A 5 2.72 18.44 7.56
CA PHE A 5 2.91 17.35 8.51
C PHE A 5 4.04 17.67 9.49
N LEU A 6 5.23 18.01 8.99
CA LEU A 6 6.39 18.34 9.81
C LEU A 6 6.14 19.55 10.74
N SER A 7 5.45 20.57 10.26
CA SER A 7 5.02 21.72 11.08
C SER A 7 4.13 21.29 12.25
N ARG A 8 3.16 20.38 11.99
CA ARG A 8 2.28 19.85 13.04
C ARG A 8 2.97 18.86 13.98
N ALA A 9 3.95 18.13 13.50
CA ALA A 9 4.74 17.20 14.30
C ALA A 9 5.67 17.90 15.32
N GLY A 10 5.79 19.24 15.24
CA GLY A 10 6.53 20.02 16.23
C GLY A 10 8.04 19.83 16.12
N ILE A 11 8.58 19.68 14.89
CA ILE A 11 10.03 19.65 14.69
C ILE A 11 10.67 20.95 15.22
N GLN A 12 11.83 20.82 15.86
CA GLN A 12 12.51 21.97 16.47
C GLN A 12 13.17 22.92 15.46
N ARG A 13 13.39 22.47 14.22
CA ARG A 13 13.98 23.30 13.15
C ARG A 13 12.89 24.08 12.41
N PRO A 14 13.16 25.34 12.03
CA PRO A 14 12.25 26.08 11.15
C PRO A 14 12.03 25.32 9.83
N ILE A 15 10.78 25.20 9.39
CA ILE A 15 10.42 24.48 8.15
C ILE A 15 11.15 25.05 6.93
N ASP A 16 11.35 26.37 6.90
CA ASP A 16 12.02 27.05 5.79
C ASP A 16 13.52 26.77 5.73
N SER A 17 14.10 26.25 6.80
CA SER A 17 15.49 25.79 6.81
C SER A 17 15.68 24.38 6.22
N LEU A 18 14.59 23.66 5.97
CA LEU A 18 14.62 22.33 5.38
C LEU A 18 14.57 22.41 3.86
N ARG A 19 15.46 21.65 3.22
CA ARG A 19 15.38 21.45 1.77
C ARG A 19 14.36 20.37 1.46
N PHE A 20 13.41 20.65 0.57
CA PHE A 20 12.43 19.69 0.08
C PHE A 20 12.69 19.39 -1.39
N ALA A 21 12.54 18.13 -1.73
CA ALA A 21 12.59 17.67 -3.13
C ALA A 21 11.44 16.67 -3.35
N GLU A 22 10.96 16.58 -4.56
CA GLU A 22 9.90 15.67 -4.97
C GLU A 22 10.51 14.35 -5.45
N LEU A 23 9.91 13.23 -5.00
CA LEU A 23 10.18 11.90 -5.46
C LEU A 23 8.85 11.25 -5.81
N ASN A 24 8.65 10.90 -7.09
CA ASN A 24 7.42 10.31 -7.59
C ASN A 24 7.71 9.19 -8.60
N GLU A 25 6.65 8.51 -9.10
CA GLU A 25 6.76 7.41 -10.05
C GLU A 25 7.35 7.79 -11.42
N HIS A 26 7.45 9.09 -11.71
CA HIS A 26 8.05 9.62 -12.95
C HIS A 26 9.47 10.11 -12.75
N SER A 27 10.02 10.01 -11.53
CA SER A 27 11.40 10.42 -11.27
C SER A 27 12.37 9.57 -12.06
N THR A 28 13.24 10.21 -12.85
CA THR A 28 14.25 9.50 -13.62
C THR A 28 15.39 9.01 -12.74
N PRO A 29 16.19 8.01 -13.16
CA PRO A 29 17.36 7.56 -12.41
C PRO A 29 18.34 8.68 -12.07
N GLU A 30 18.51 9.66 -12.98
CA GLU A 30 19.35 10.84 -12.78
C GLU A 30 18.79 11.73 -11.67
N ALA A 31 17.48 11.99 -11.68
CA ALA A 31 16.80 12.76 -10.62
C ALA A 31 16.93 12.07 -9.26
N VAL A 32 16.78 10.74 -9.21
CA VAL A 32 16.97 9.97 -7.97
C VAL A 32 18.43 10.09 -7.50
N ALA A 33 19.41 10.06 -8.40
CA ALA A 33 20.83 10.22 -8.06
C ALA A 33 21.13 11.63 -7.51
N GLU A 34 20.50 12.67 -8.05
CA GLU A 34 20.62 14.04 -7.56
C GLU A 34 20.06 14.19 -6.13
N LEU A 35 18.97 13.48 -5.81
CA LEU A 35 18.42 13.46 -4.43
C LEU A 35 19.40 12.89 -3.41
N LEU A 36 20.26 11.94 -3.82
CA LEU A 36 21.24 11.32 -2.92
C LEU A 36 22.51 12.18 -2.75
N THR A 37 22.78 13.14 -3.64
CA THR A 37 23.99 13.96 -3.60
C THR A 37 24.25 14.65 -2.26
N PRO A 38 23.28 15.31 -1.60
CA PRO A 38 23.49 15.91 -0.28
C PRO A 38 23.81 14.88 0.80
N VAL A 39 23.24 13.67 0.67
CA VAL A 39 23.48 12.59 1.64
C VAL A 39 24.92 12.09 1.53
N LEU A 40 25.42 11.92 0.32
CA LEU A 40 26.83 11.58 0.05
C LEU A 40 27.81 12.66 0.55
N ALA A 41 27.34 13.88 0.69
CA ALA A 41 28.10 14.99 1.28
C ALA A 41 27.95 15.10 2.82
N GLY A 42 27.30 14.13 3.46
CA GLY A 42 27.17 14.04 4.93
C GLY A 42 25.93 14.73 5.49
N THR A 43 24.89 14.98 4.71
CA THR A 43 23.61 15.52 5.17
C THR A 43 22.58 14.41 5.31
N ASP A 44 21.90 14.30 6.44
CA ASP A 44 20.79 13.36 6.60
C ASP A 44 19.60 13.74 5.71
N ALA A 45 18.92 12.73 5.18
CA ALA A 45 17.69 12.91 4.41
C ALA A 45 16.58 11.95 4.91
N GLY A 46 15.33 12.40 4.83
CA GLY A 46 14.15 11.60 5.14
C GLY A 46 13.20 11.51 3.97
N VAL A 47 12.65 10.33 3.73
CA VAL A 47 11.57 10.13 2.74
C VAL A 47 10.24 10.07 3.46
N ILE A 48 9.26 10.85 3.00
CA ILE A 48 7.92 10.92 3.59
C ILE A 48 6.90 10.66 2.48
N SER A 49 6.01 9.70 2.71
CA SER A 49 4.84 9.45 1.88
C SER A 49 3.63 10.25 2.37
N GLU A 50 2.69 10.55 1.50
CA GLU A 50 1.40 11.15 1.89
C GLU A 50 0.46 10.12 2.53
N ALA A 51 0.56 8.85 2.15
CA ALA A 51 -0.22 7.76 2.71
C ALA A 51 0.57 6.46 2.74
N GLY A 52 0.59 5.79 3.87
CA GLY A 52 1.31 4.52 4.02
C GLY A 52 2.80 4.69 4.25
N LEU A 53 3.59 3.78 3.71
CA LEU A 53 5.04 3.70 3.91
C LEU A 53 5.78 3.99 2.59
N PRO A 54 6.82 4.85 2.60
CA PRO A 54 7.70 5.03 1.46
C PRO A 54 8.26 3.69 0.96
N GLY A 55 8.32 3.51 -0.35
CA GLY A 55 8.85 2.29 -0.98
C GLY A 55 7.92 1.07 -0.95
N VAL A 56 6.72 1.18 -0.34
CA VAL A 56 5.72 0.10 -0.31
C VAL A 56 4.46 0.55 -1.05
N ALA A 57 4.31 0.14 -2.31
CA ALA A 57 3.30 0.66 -3.25
C ALA A 57 3.35 2.20 -3.39
N ASP A 58 4.52 2.78 -3.20
CA ASP A 58 4.79 4.21 -3.16
C ASP A 58 6.24 4.46 -3.61
N PRO A 59 6.59 5.64 -4.12
CA PRO A 59 7.97 5.97 -4.48
C PRO A 59 8.94 5.84 -3.30
N GLY A 60 10.21 5.49 -3.60
CA GLY A 60 11.27 5.40 -2.59
C GLY A 60 12.17 4.18 -2.71
N ALA A 61 11.70 3.10 -3.33
CA ALA A 61 12.48 1.87 -3.48
C ALA A 61 13.79 2.10 -4.26
N ASP A 62 13.73 2.86 -5.36
CA ASP A 62 14.92 3.15 -6.20
C ASP A 62 15.93 4.00 -5.43
N LEU A 63 15.46 4.97 -4.64
CA LEU A 63 16.36 5.79 -3.81
C LEU A 63 17.03 4.95 -2.71
N ALA A 64 16.28 4.05 -2.06
CA ALA A 64 16.84 3.12 -1.07
C ALA A 64 17.85 2.17 -1.71
N ALA A 65 17.54 1.60 -2.87
CA ALA A 65 18.47 0.74 -3.64
C ALA A 65 19.76 1.48 -3.99
N LEU A 66 19.65 2.71 -4.48
CA LEU A 66 20.82 3.53 -4.81
C LEU A 66 21.64 3.87 -3.57
N ALA A 67 20.98 4.17 -2.42
CA ALA A 67 21.63 4.42 -1.15
C ALA A 67 22.50 3.22 -0.72
N HIS A 68 21.94 2.01 -0.78
CA HIS A 68 22.70 0.78 -0.52
C HIS A 68 23.88 0.59 -1.45
N LEU A 69 23.70 0.82 -2.75
CA LEU A 69 24.80 0.74 -3.75
C LEU A 69 25.93 1.74 -3.49
N ARG A 70 25.64 2.84 -2.84
CA ARG A 70 26.60 3.91 -2.50
C ARG A 70 27.12 3.82 -1.07
N GLY A 71 26.78 2.75 -0.33
CA GLY A 71 27.21 2.54 1.05
C GLY A 71 26.59 3.52 2.07
N VAL A 72 25.46 4.11 1.72
CA VAL A 72 24.67 4.98 2.62
C VAL A 72 23.79 4.10 3.50
N GLU A 73 23.77 4.36 4.80
CA GLU A 73 22.87 3.69 5.74
C GLU A 73 21.42 4.06 5.48
N VAL A 74 20.56 3.05 5.38
CA VAL A 74 19.10 3.23 5.23
C VAL A 74 18.41 2.78 6.51
N VAL A 75 17.80 3.72 7.22
CA VAL A 75 17.14 3.49 8.51
C VAL A 75 15.63 3.48 8.32
N PRO A 76 14.95 2.31 8.46
CA PRO A 76 13.50 2.26 8.41
C PRO A 76 12.91 2.83 9.71
N LEU A 77 11.95 3.73 9.59
CA LEU A 77 11.21 4.27 10.72
C LEU A 77 9.84 3.59 10.82
N VAL A 78 9.37 3.38 12.05
CA VAL A 78 8.05 2.81 12.30
C VAL A 78 6.97 3.77 11.79
N GLY A 79 6.05 3.24 10.99
CA GLY A 79 4.95 4.01 10.44
C GLY A 79 3.72 3.15 10.15
N PRO A 80 2.55 3.76 9.93
CA PRO A 80 1.33 3.04 9.62
C PRO A 80 1.37 2.43 8.22
N SER A 81 0.85 1.20 8.09
CA SER A 81 0.67 0.54 6.80
C SER A 81 -0.75 -0.01 6.73
N SER A 82 -1.57 0.49 5.81
CA SER A 82 -2.92 -0.03 5.59
C SER A 82 -2.91 -1.51 5.20
N ILE A 83 -1.89 -1.96 4.49
CA ILE A 83 -1.69 -3.36 4.08
C ILE A 83 -1.59 -4.28 5.31
N LEU A 84 -0.70 -3.94 6.24
CA LEU A 84 -0.52 -4.74 7.46
C LEU A 84 -1.68 -4.56 8.44
N LEU A 85 -2.25 -3.37 8.57
CA LEU A 85 -3.43 -3.15 9.42
C LEU A 85 -4.64 -3.95 8.93
N ALA A 86 -4.88 -4.01 7.62
CA ALA A 86 -5.91 -4.85 7.03
C ALA A 86 -5.66 -6.34 7.32
N LEU A 87 -4.44 -6.82 7.16
CA LEU A 87 -4.08 -8.21 7.47
C LEU A 87 -4.27 -8.53 8.96
N MET A 88 -3.77 -7.67 9.85
CA MET A 88 -3.93 -7.85 11.30
C MET A 88 -5.38 -7.98 11.74
N ALA A 89 -6.26 -7.19 11.13
CA ALA A 89 -7.68 -7.16 11.48
C ALA A 89 -8.53 -8.20 10.70
N SER A 90 -7.96 -8.86 9.71
CA SER A 90 -8.70 -9.78 8.81
C SER A 90 -9.05 -11.12 9.44
N GLY A 91 -8.25 -11.60 10.39
CA GLY A 91 -8.31 -12.99 10.87
C GLY A 91 -7.82 -14.04 9.86
N LEU A 92 -7.22 -13.61 8.75
CA LEU A 92 -6.61 -14.50 7.76
C LEU A 92 -5.16 -14.88 8.15
N ASN A 93 -4.51 -15.72 7.34
CA ASN A 93 -3.16 -16.20 7.63
C ASN A 93 -2.12 -15.05 7.56
N GLY A 94 -1.60 -14.65 8.72
CA GLY A 94 -0.53 -13.66 8.85
C GLY A 94 0.90 -14.25 8.83
N GLN A 95 1.05 -15.58 8.81
CA GLN A 95 2.36 -16.24 8.70
C GLN A 95 2.82 -16.36 7.24
N SER A 96 1.87 -16.51 6.32
CA SER A 96 2.13 -16.55 4.89
C SER A 96 1.15 -15.63 4.19
N PHE A 97 1.66 -14.55 3.62
CA PHE A 97 0.87 -13.59 2.86
C PHE A 97 1.70 -12.98 1.72
N ALA A 98 1.01 -12.52 0.70
CA ALA A 98 1.61 -11.80 -0.41
C ALA A 98 0.82 -10.52 -0.68
N PHE A 99 1.52 -9.40 -0.78
CA PHE A 99 0.99 -8.17 -1.31
C PHE A 99 1.21 -8.14 -2.83
N ASN A 100 0.12 -8.05 -3.58
CA ASN A 100 0.12 -8.13 -5.04
C ASN A 100 -0.22 -6.79 -5.72
N GLY A 101 -0.31 -5.71 -4.95
CA GLY A 101 -0.63 -4.38 -5.49
C GLY A 101 -2.01 -4.28 -6.10
N TYR A 102 -2.10 -3.65 -7.27
CA TYR A 102 -3.35 -3.47 -8.01
C TYR A 102 -3.61 -4.63 -8.96
N LEU A 103 -4.87 -5.07 -9.01
CA LEU A 103 -5.32 -6.02 -10.04
C LEU A 103 -5.51 -5.30 -11.40
N PRO A 104 -5.49 -6.04 -12.52
CA PRO A 104 -5.77 -5.48 -13.83
C PRO A 104 -7.09 -4.72 -13.88
N VAL A 105 -7.11 -3.57 -14.51
CA VAL A 105 -8.31 -2.70 -14.56
C VAL A 105 -9.39 -3.27 -15.46
N LYS A 106 -9.02 -3.97 -16.53
CA LYS A 106 -9.96 -4.42 -17.59
C LYS A 106 -10.26 -5.91 -17.48
N GLN A 107 -11.45 -6.27 -17.93
CA GLN A 107 -11.83 -7.65 -18.23
C GLN A 107 -11.32 -8.03 -19.65
N PRO A 108 -10.96 -9.31 -19.89
CA PRO A 108 -11.06 -10.47 -18.98
C PRO A 108 -9.84 -10.69 -18.08
N GLU A 109 -8.80 -9.83 -18.17
CA GLU A 109 -7.54 -9.97 -17.43
C GLU A 109 -7.76 -9.98 -15.92
N ARG A 110 -8.60 -9.07 -15.41
CA ARG A 110 -8.93 -8.98 -13.98
C ARG A 110 -9.58 -10.26 -13.46
N GLY A 111 -10.55 -10.82 -14.16
CA GLY A 111 -11.19 -12.07 -13.78
C GLY A 111 -10.21 -13.25 -13.78
N ARG A 112 -9.29 -13.32 -14.74
CA ARG A 112 -8.21 -14.34 -14.76
C ARG A 112 -7.28 -14.17 -13.57
N ALA A 113 -6.89 -12.95 -13.23
CA ALA A 113 -6.02 -12.67 -12.09
C ALA A 113 -6.70 -13.06 -10.78
N ILE A 114 -7.97 -12.70 -10.57
CA ILE A 114 -8.73 -13.09 -9.37
C ILE A 114 -8.73 -14.61 -9.19
N ARG A 115 -9.08 -15.39 -10.22
CA ARG A 115 -9.07 -16.85 -10.14
C ARG A 115 -7.67 -17.43 -9.91
N HIS A 116 -6.65 -16.82 -10.50
CA HIS A 116 -5.26 -17.22 -10.26
C HIS A 116 -4.87 -17.04 -8.80
N PHE A 117 -5.14 -15.89 -8.21
CA PHE A 117 -4.79 -15.60 -6.82
C PHE A 117 -5.66 -16.39 -5.83
N GLU A 118 -6.92 -16.65 -6.14
CA GLU A 118 -7.74 -17.53 -5.33
C GLU A 118 -7.15 -18.95 -5.28
N LYS A 119 -6.78 -19.51 -6.43
CA LYS A 119 -6.11 -20.81 -6.50
C LYS A 119 -4.81 -20.82 -5.69
N ARG A 120 -4.00 -19.76 -5.81
CA ARG A 120 -2.77 -19.61 -5.06
C ARG A 120 -3.02 -19.54 -3.56
N ALA A 121 -4.02 -18.77 -3.12
CA ALA A 121 -4.42 -18.70 -1.71
C ALA A 121 -4.76 -20.07 -1.13
N GLN A 122 -5.46 -20.90 -1.89
CA GLN A 122 -5.85 -22.25 -1.48
C GLN A 122 -4.67 -23.22 -1.46
N THR A 123 -3.86 -23.27 -2.54
CA THR A 123 -2.77 -24.24 -2.69
C THR A 123 -1.58 -23.95 -1.79
N GLU A 124 -1.25 -22.66 -1.59
CA GLU A 124 -0.13 -22.21 -0.77
C GLU A 124 -0.55 -21.87 0.68
N ARG A 125 -1.84 -21.91 0.99
CA ARG A 125 -2.42 -21.44 2.28
C ARG A 125 -1.95 -20.03 2.61
N GLN A 126 -1.89 -19.16 1.61
CA GLN A 126 -1.32 -17.82 1.68
C GLN A 126 -2.39 -16.76 1.52
N SER A 127 -2.44 -15.76 2.42
CA SER A 127 -3.30 -14.60 2.25
C SER A 127 -2.83 -13.75 1.07
N GLN A 128 -3.74 -13.40 0.17
CA GLN A 128 -3.46 -12.55 -0.99
C GLN A 128 -4.02 -11.15 -0.71
N ILE A 129 -3.17 -10.12 -0.75
CA ILE A 129 -3.53 -8.75 -0.40
C ILE A 129 -3.46 -7.87 -1.65
N PHE A 130 -4.50 -7.07 -1.86
CA PHE A 130 -4.61 -6.12 -2.97
C PHE A 130 -5.01 -4.75 -2.44
N ILE A 131 -4.68 -3.73 -3.19
CA ILE A 131 -5.18 -2.37 -2.97
C ILE A 131 -5.99 -1.91 -4.17
N GLU A 132 -6.95 -1.01 -3.93
CA GLU A 132 -7.71 -0.38 -5.00
C GLU A 132 -8.05 1.06 -4.64
N THR A 133 -8.34 1.85 -5.66
CA THR A 133 -8.75 3.25 -5.53
C THR A 133 -10.25 3.36 -5.25
N PRO A 134 -10.72 4.39 -4.51
CA PRO A 134 -12.13 4.52 -4.13
C PRO A 134 -13.10 4.42 -5.29
N TYR A 135 -12.79 5.03 -6.43
CA TYR A 135 -13.68 5.05 -7.60
C TYR A 135 -13.75 3.71 -8.37
N ARG A 136 -12.91 2.71 -8.03
CA ARG A 136 -12.93 1.36 -8.60
C ARG A 136 -13.31 0.27 -7.60
N ASN A 137 -13.40 0.61 -6.33
CA ASN A 137 -13.64 -0.35 -5.24
C ASN A 137 -14.85 -1.24 -5.49
N LEU A 138 -16.01 -0.65 -5.79
CA LEU A 138 -17.24 -1.41 -5.97
C LEU A 138 -17.12 -2.40 -7.15
N LYS A 139 -16.54 -1.95 -8.25
CA LYS A 139 -16.38 -2.80 -9.44
C LYS A 139 -15.44 -3.97 -9.19
N LEU A 140 -14.35 -3.74 -8.46
CA LEU A 140 -13.44 -4.82 -8.06
C LEU A 140 -14.13 -5.79 -7.10
N PHE A 141 -14.89 -5.27 -6.13
CA PHE A 141 -15.65 -6.10 -5.20
C PHE A 141 -16.67 -7.01 -5.93
N GLU A 142 -17.45 -6.47 -6.85
CA GLU A 142 -18.38 -7.24 -7.68
C GLU A 142 -17.66 -8.35 -8.46
N ASP A 143 -16.47 -8.06 -9.00
CA ASP A 143 -15.70 -9.05 -9.74
C ASP A 143 -15.19 -10.16 -8.81
N PHE A 144 -14.79 -9.89 -7.56
CA PHE A 144 -14.50 -10.92 -6.57
C PHE A 144 -15.73 -11.79 -6.28
N LEU A 145 -16.90 -11.20 -6.10
CA LEU A 145 -18.14 -11.96 -5.88
C LEU A 145 -18.50 -12.87 -7.05
N LYS A 146 -18.18 -12.45 -8.27
CA LYS A 146 -18.44 -13.22 -9.48
C LYS A 146 -17.46 -14.34 -9.71
N GLU A 147 -16.17 -14.07 -9.53
CA GLU A 147 -15.09 -14.94 -9.98
C GLU A 147 -14.63 -15.94 -8.92
N CYS A 148 -14.79 -15.62 -7.62
CA CYS A 148 -14.37 -16.51 -6.54
C CYS A 148 -15.42 -17.55 -6.13
N ASN A 149 -14.93 -18.65 -5.56
CA ASN A 149 -15.78 -19.68 -4.95
C ASN A 149 -16.55 -19.11 -3.76
N GLY A 150 -17.79 -19.56 -3.57
CA GLY A 150 -18.66 -19.10 -2.49
C GLY A 150 -18.11 -19.31 -1.07
N ASN A 151 -17.23 -20.28 -0.88
CA ASN A 151 -16.60 -20.56 0.43
C ASN A 151 -15.31 -19.77 0.67
N THR A 152 -14.76 -19.10 -0.34
CA THR A 152 -13.55 -18.29 -0.20
C THR A 152 -13.80 -17.12 0.76
N LEU A 153 -12.90 -16.93 1.72
CA LEU A 153 -12.94 -15.78 2.63
C LEU A 153 -12.41 -14.55 1.91
N LEU A 154 -13.16 -13.47 2.00
CA LEU A 154 -12.76 -12.15 1.51
C LEU A 154 -12.84 -11.14 2.66
N THR A 155 -11.77 -10.41 2.88
CA THR A 155 -11.75 -9.23 3.77
C THR A 155 -11.83 -7.97 2.93
N VAL A 156 -12.71 -7.08 3.30
CA VAL A 156 -12.72 -5.69 2.82
C VAL A 156 -12.32 -4.79 3.96
N ALA A 157 -11.31 -3.95 3.74
CA ALA A 157 -10.83 -2.97 4.69
C ALA A 157 -10.76 -1.60 4.00
N ALA A 158 -11.51 -0.65 4.49
CA ALA A 158 -11.58 0.72 3.98
C ALA A 158 -11.60 1.70 5.15
N ASP A 159 -11.12 2.93 4.92
CA ASP A 159 -11.06 4.02 5.92
C ASP A 159 -10.46 3.57 7.26
N ILE A 160 -9.41 2.75 7.21
CA ILE A 160 -8.78 2.16 8.41
C ILE A 160 -8.34 3.27 9.36
N LEU A 161 -8.68 3.12 10.64
CA LEU A 161 -8.45 4.09 11.72
C LEU A 161 -9.26 5.39 11.62
N GLN A 162 -10.20 5.48 10.67
CA GLN A 162 -11.16 6.58 10.62
C GLN A 162 -12.46 6.23 11.38
N PRO A 163 -13.27 7.22 11.78
CA PRO A 163 -14.52 6.96 12.51
C PRO A 163 -15.51 6.03 11.78
N ASP A 164 -15.48 6.03 10.48
CA ASP A 164 -16.35 5.25 9.59
C ASP A 164 -15.62 4.08 8.93
N GLN A 165 -14.55 3.59 9.57
CA GLN A 165 -13.81 2.44 9.05
C GLN A 165 -14.72 1.23 8.82
N LEU A 166 -14.47 0.53 7.73
CA LEU A 166 -15.02 -0.77 7.44
C LEU A 166 -13.89 -1.81 7.45
N ILE A 167 -13.96 -2.77 8.36
CA ILE A 167 -13.12 -3.98 8.29
C ILE A 167 -14.05 -5.17 8.55
N ARG A 168 -14.23 -5.99 7.52
CA ARG A 168 -15.09 -7.16 7.62
C ARG A 168 -14.51 -8.32 6.80
N THR A 169 -14.49 -9.50 7.40
CA THR A 169 -14.17 -10.77 6.76
C THR A 169 -15.42 -11.64 6.70
N ALA A 170 -15.74 -12.15 5.53
CA ALA A 170 -16.85 -13.07 5.34
C ALA A 170 -16.59 -13.98 4.13
N GLN A 171 -17.35 -15.05 4.02
CA GLN A 171 -17.34 -15.86 2.81
C GLN A 171 -17.99 -15.11 1.64
N ILE A 172 -17.53 -15.41 0.42
CA ILE A 172 -18.07 -14.78 -0.80
C ILE A 172 -19.60 -14.91 -0.87
N ARG A 173 -20.17 -16.05 -0.48
CA ARG A 173 -21.63 -16.26 -0.46
C ARG A 173 -22.34 -15.31 0.51
N ASP A 174 -21.72 -14.99 1.64
CA ASP A 174 -22.30 -14.11 2.67
C ASP A 174 -22.17 -12.63 2.28
N TRP A 175 -21.14 -12.29 1.52
CA TRP A 175 -20.98 -10.98 0.91
C TRP A 175 -22.06 -10.70 -0.15
N LYS A 176 -22.48 -11.72 -0.92
CA LYS A 176 -23.56 -11.60 -1.91
C LYS A 176 -24.91 -11.20 -1.31
N ALA A 177 -25.14 -11.53 -0.04
CA ALA A 177 -26.38 -11.18 0.65
C ALA A 177 -26.43 -9.70 1.09
N LYS A 178 -25.28 -9.04 1.29
CA LYS A 178 -25.20 -7.64 1.74
C LYS A 178 -23.94 -6.97 1.21
N THR A 179 -24.08 -6.17 0.17
CA THR A 179 -23.00 -5.34 -0.38
C THR A 179 -22.63 -4.23 0.61
N PRO A 180 -21.33 -4.04 0.94
CA PRO A 180 -20.89 -2.95 1.79
C PRO A 180 -20.94 -1.61 1.05
N ASP A 181 -21.08 -0.52 1.81
CA ASP A 181 -20.81 0.81 1.29
C ASP A 181 -19.29 1.07 1.31
N ILE A 182 -18.68 1.03 0.13
CA ILE A 182 -17.25 1.23 -0.08
C ILE A 182 -16.97 2.33 -1.13
N HIS A 183 -17.92 3.22 -1.31
CA HIS A 183 -17.81 4.35 -2.25
C HIS A 183 -16.97 5.52 -1.71
N LYS A 184 -16.18 5.31 -0.69
CA LYS A 184 -15.43 6.35 0.01
C LYS A 184 -14.00 6.42 -0.43
#